data_547ccbfc746b6075f6b97ca47c350e73
#
_entry.id   547ccbfc746b6075f6b97ca47c350e73
#
_cell.length_a   1.000
_cell.length_b   1.000
_cell.length_c   1.000
_cell.angle_alpha   90.00
_cell.angle_beta   90.00
_cell.angle_gamma   90.00
#
_symmetry.space_group_name_H-M   'P 1'
#
loop_
_entity.id
_entity.type
_entity.pdbx_description
1 polymer ?
#
loop_
_entity_poly.entity_id
_entity_poly.type
_entity_poly.pdbx_seq_one_letter_code
_entity_poly.pdbx_strand_id
1 'polypeptide(L)'
;MAKLSLDDRLNQIEDKISEKSFRENKGLGNEVGYYIFDYAPREEMYVRNHIAYLKDRINNGNKDFRIVEFDLFHLMVEILQEEGYLEAFFDLEKENGFFEMADSLVETLGLDETNELNLIISRILQEDLTDSV
;
A
#
# COMPACT_ATOMS: atom_id res chain seq x y z
N MET A 1 5.83 14.72 27.28
CA MET A 1 6.51 13.61 26.64
C MET A 1 6.95 14.04 25.24
N ALA A 2 8.21 13.85 24.89
CA ALA A 2 8.71 14.23 23.60
C ALA A 2 8.10 13.36 22.50
N LYS A 3 7.70 14.00 21.41
CA LYS A 3 7.17 13.31 20.25
C LYS A 3 8.33 12.67 19.47
N LEU A 4 8.16 11.44 19.03
CA LEU A 4 9.18 10.76 18.23
C LEU A 4 9.38 11.49 16.91
N SER A 5 10.64 11.57 16.45
CA SER A 5 10.93 12.12 15.14
C SER A 5 10.45 11.19 14.03
N LEU A 6 10.35 11.72 12.82
CA LEU A 6 10.00 10.90 11.67
C LEU A 6 11.02 9.77 11.48
N ASP A 7 12.31 10.06 11.63
CA ASP A 7 13.35 9.04 11.51
C ASP A 7 13.19 7.93 12.54
N ASP A 8 12.89 8.27 13.79
CA ASP A 8 12.67 7.28 14.85
C ASP A 8 11.48 6.39 14.51
N ARG A 9 10.40 6.99 14.01
CA ARG A 9 9.20 6.25 13.62
C ARG A 9 9.47 5.33 12.43
N LEU A 10 10.22 5.79 11.42
CA LEU A 10 10.58 4.98 10.27
C LEU A 10 11.46 3.80 10.66
N ASN A 11 12.40 4.01 11.59
CA ASN A 11 13.25 2.93 12.07
C ASN A 11 12.48 1.87 12.85
N GLN A 12 11.38 2.23 13.49
CA GLN A 12 10.51 1.28 14.17
C GLN A 12 9.82 0.30 13.21
N ILE A 13 9.64 0.67 11.95
CA ILE A 13 9.03 -0.21 10.95
C ILE A 13 9.88 -1.47 10.78
N GLU A 14 11.20 -1.32 10.61
CA GLU A 14 12.09 -2.47 10.44
C GLU A 14 12.04 -3.38 11.66
N ASP A 15 12.10 -2.79 12.86
CA ASP A 15 12.05 -3.57 14.10
C ASP A 15 10.74 -4.37 14.17
N LYS A 16 9.62 -3.76 13.81
CA LYS A 16 8.31 -4.42 13.88
C LYS A 16 8.17 -5.56 12.89
N ILE A 17 8.53 -5.34 11.63
CA ILE A 17 8.40 -6.38 10.61
C ILE A 17 9.44 -7.50 10.79
N SER A 18 10.53 -7.24 11.52
CA SER A 18 11.51 -8.25 11.84
C SER A 18 11.07 -9.20 12.96
N GLU A 19 10.01 -8.85 13.69
CA GLU A 19 9.43 -9.73 14.70
C GLU A 19 8.68 -10.88 14.04
N LYS A 20 9.13 -12.10 14.30
CA LYS A 20 8.48 -13.29 13.75
C LYS A 20 7.02 -13.41 14.18
N SER A 21 6.70 -13.07 15.43
CA SER A 21 5.34 -13.09 15.94
C SER A 21 4.41 -12.14 15.18
N PHE A 22 4.94 -10.98 14.77
CA PHE A 22 4.18 -10.05 13.95
C PHE A 22 3.88 -10.63 12.57
N ARG A 23 4.89 -11.17 11.89
CA ARG A 23 4.73 -11.74 10.55
C ARG A 23 3.82 -12.96 10.54
N GLU A 24 3.86 -13.76 11.60
CA GLU A 24 3.03 -14.96 11.72
C GLU A 24 1.66 -14.70 12.35
N ASN A 25 1.39 -13.44 12.73
CA ASN A 25 0.15 -13.05 13.39
C ASN A 25 -0.09 -13.84 14.68
N LYS A 26 0.97 -14.01 15.47
CA LYS A 26 0.97 -14.80 16.70
C LYS A 26 1.26 -13.98 17.96
N GLY A 27 0.91 -12.69 17.92
CA GLY A 27 1.09 -11.81 19.07
C GLY A 27 0.19 -12.20 20.24
N LEU A 28 0.50 -11.66 21.41
CA LEU A 28 -0.31 -11.87 22.61
C LEU A 28 -1.66 -11.16 22.47
N GLY A 29 -2.71 -11.83 22.92
CA GLY A 29 -4.05 -11.29 22.89
C GLY A 29 -4.59 -11.17 21.47
N ASN A 30 -5.07 -9.99 21.12
CA ASN A 30 -5.68 -9.73 19.81
C ASN A 30 -4.72 -9.04 18.83
N GLU A 31 -3.43 -9.18 19.02
CA GLU A 31 -2.46 -8.60 18.11
C GLU A 31 -2.63 -9.19 16.71
N VAL A 32 -2.80 -8.31 15.72
CA VAL A 32 -2.90 -8.70 14.32
C VAL A 32 -1.61 -8.34 13.60
N GLY A 33 -1.29 -9.08 12.55
CA GLY A 33 -0.05 -8.90 11.80
C GLY A 33 -0.09 -7.75 10.81
N TYR A 34 -0.59 -6.59 11.22
CA TYR A 34 -0.55 -5.40 10.39
C TYR A 34 -0.18 -4.16 11.22
N TYR A 35 0.30 -3.15 10.53
CA TYR A 35 0.79 -1.92 11.13
C TYR A 35 0.46 -0.76 10.21
N ILE A 36 -0.13 0.30 10.77
CA ILE A 36 -0.46 1.51 10.02
C ILE A 36 0.57 2.58 10.35
N PHE A 37 1.21 3.13 9.32
CA PHE A 37 2.15 4.23 9.44
C PHE A 37 1.58 5.45 8.73
N ASP A 38 1.24 6.48 9.49
CA ASP A 38 0.73 7.73 8.96
C ASP A 38 1.80 8.81 8.98
N TYR A 39 1.70 9.75 8.05
CA TYR A 39 2.66 10.85 7.94
C TYR A 39 2.02 12.05 7.25
N ALA A 40 2.62 13.23 7.43
CA ALA A 40 2.14 14.43 6.78
C ALA A 40 2.45 14.38 5.26
N PRO A 41 1.57 14.93 4.41
CA PRO A 41 1.81 14.91 2.96
C PRO A 41 3.16 15.49 2.53
N ARG A 42 3.67 16.49 3.25
CA ARG A 42 4.98 17.09 2.96
C ARG A 42 6.15 16.14 3.20
N GLU A 43 5.91 15.04 3.91
CA GLU A 43 6.93 14.04 4.24
C GLU A 43 6.93 12.87 3.24
N GLU A 44 6.06 12.90 2.24
CA GLU A 44 5.84 11.81 1.28
C GLU A 44 7.14 11.31 0.63
N MET A 45 7.94 12.22 0.09
CA MET A 45 9.17 11.82 -0.60
C MET A 45 10.19 11.20 0.36
N TYR A 46 10.26 11.71 1.57
CA TYR A 46 11.16 11.17 2.57
C TYR A 46 10.75 9.75 2.97
N VAL A 47 9.46 9.54 3.18
CA VAL A 47 8.92 8.21 3.52
C VAL A 47 9.12 7.24 2.36
N ARG A 48 8.83 7.63 1.13
CA ARG A 48 9.03 6.79 -0.04
C ARG A 48 10.48 6.36 -0.19
N ASN A 49 11.41 7.28 0.01
CA ASN A 49 12.85 6.97 -0.07
C ASN A 49 13.26 5.98 1.01
N HIS A 50 12.73 6.13 2.22
CA HIS A 50 13.03 5.19 3.31
C HIS A 50 12.47 3.80 3.02
N ILE A 51 11.26 3.70 2.51
CA ILE A 51 10.65 2.41 2.14
C ILE A 51 11.46 1.72 1.04
N ALA A 52 11.91 2.47 0.04
CA ALA A 52 12.78 1.92 -1.01
C ALA A 52 14.09 1.39 -0.43
N TYR A 53 14.70 2.12 0.49
CA TYR A 53 15.92 1.70 1.19
C TYR A 53 15.68 0.42 2.00
N LEU A 54 14.60 0.39 2.78
CA LEU A 54 14.26 -0.74 3.63
C LEU A 54 13.99 -2.00 2.79
N LYS A 55 13.24 -1.85 1.71
CA LYS A 55 12.93 -2.93 0.79
C LYS A 55 14.19 -3.52 0.16
N ASP A 56 15.09 -2.65 -0.31
CA ASP A 56 16.35 -3.08 -0.92
C ASP A 56 17.22 -3.81 0.11
N ARG A 57 17.35 -3.25 1.30
CA ARG A 57 18.16 -3.83 2.37
C ARG A 57 17.67 -5.21 2.79
N ILE A 58 16.36 -5.37 2.96
CA ILE A 58 15.78 -6.64 3.41
C ILE A 58 15.79 -7.66 2.29
N ASN A 59 15.37 -7.28 1.08
CA ASN A 59 15.25 -8.22 -0.02
C ASN A 59 16.59 -8.71 -0.56
N ASN A 60 17.66 -7.92 -0.39
CA ASN A 60 19.01 -8.30 -0.79
C ASN A 60 19.87 -8.80 0.37
N GLY A 61 19.32 -8.89 1.58
CA GLY A 61 20.00 -9.41 2.75
C GLY A 61 19.70 -10.88 2.97
N ASN A 62 20.25 -11.41 4.07
CA ASN A 62 20.03 -12.81 4.46
C ASN A 62 18.84 -12.96 5.42
N LYS A 63 17.76 -12.26 5.15
CA LYS A 63 16.54 -12.38 5.96
C LYS A 63 15.69 -13.55 5.45
N ASP A 64 14.91 -14.12 6.36
CA ASP A 64 13.99 -15.22 6.07
C ASP A 64 12.64 -14.73 5.53
N PHE A 65 12.56 -13.47 5.16
CA PHE A 65 11.35 -12.88 4.58
C PHE A 65 11.73 -11.78 3.59
N ARG A 66 10.76 -11.43 2.75
CA ARG A 66 10.90 -10.37 1.75
C ARG A 66 9.77 -9.36 1.88
N ILE A 67 10.04 -8.14 1.42
CA ILE A 67 9.04 -7.07 1.35
C ILE A 67 8.49 -7.02 -0.06
N VAL A 68 7.15 -7.05 -0.17
CA VAL A 68 6.44 -6.80 -1.42
C VAL A 68 5.65 -5.52 -1.22
N GLU A 69 5.81 -4.60 -2.15
CA GLU A 69 5.19 -3.28 -2.07
C GLU A 69 4.06 -3.15 -3.09
N PHE A 70 2.92 -2.67 -2.62
CA PHE A 70 1.80 -2.31 -3.50
C PHE A 70 1.50 -0.83 -3.33
N ASP A 71 1.71 -0.06 -4.37
CA ASP A 71 1.28 1.34 -4.43
C ASP A 71 -0.15 1.35 -4.99
N LEU A 72 -1.11 1.61 -4.12
CA LEU A 72 -2.52 1.51 -4.49
C LEU A 72 -2.92 2.51 -5.57
N PHE A 73 -2.37 3.71 -5.53
CA PHE A 73 -2.63 4.71 -6.56
C PHE A 73 -2.12 4.24 -7.93
N HIS A 74 -0.91 3.70 -7.95
CA HIS A 74 -0.32 3.17 -9.18
C HIS A 74 -1.14 2.02 -9.76
N LEU A 75 -1.58 1.11 -8.89
CA LEU A 75 -2.44 0.00 -9.31
C LEU A 75 -3.74 0.49 -9.91
N MET A 76 -4.35 1.49 -9.29
CA MET A 76 -5.59 2.08 -9.79
C MET A 76 -5.41 2.67 -11.19
N VAL A 77 -4.36 3.46 -11.39
CA VAL A 77 -4.06 4.06 -12.69
C VAL A 77 -3.79 2.98 -13.73
N GLU A 78 -3.01 1.96 -13.37
CA GLU A 78 -2.68 0.86 -14.26
C GLU A 78 -3.93 0.09 -14.71
N ILE A 79 -4.83 -0.21 -13.78
CA ILE A 79 -6.09 -0.89 -14.10
C ILE A 79 -6.94 -0.04 -15.05
N LEU A 80 -7.09 1.25 -14.77
CA LEU A 80 -7.87 2.16 -15.61
C LEU A 80 -7.28 2.27 -17.01
N GLN A 81 -5.97 2.27 -17.11
CA GLN A 81 -5.28 2.33 -18.40
C GLN A 81 -5.49 1.05 -19.20
N GLU A 82 -5.35 -0.11 -18.58
CA GLU A 82 -5.57 -1.40 -19.22
C GLU A 82 -7.00 -1.58 -19.71
N GLU A 83 -7.96 -1.09 -18.92
CA GLU A 83 -9.39 -1.18 -19.28
C GLU A 83 -9.82 -0.08 -20.26
N GLY A 84 -8.94 0.86 -20.57
CA GLY A 84 -9.23 1.94 -21.51
C GLY A 84 -10.07 3.07 -20.94
N TYR A 85 -10.16 3.20 -19.63
CA TYR A 85 -11.00 4.22 -18.98
C TYR A 85 -10.25 5.46 -18.49
N LEU A 86 -8.92 5.44 -18.50
CA LEU A 86 -8.14 6.49 -17.85
C LEU A 86 -8.45 7.89 -18.40
N GLU A 87 -8.47 8.03 -19.73
CA GLU A 87 -8.76 9.32 -20.36
C GLU A 87 -10.19 9.78 -20.05
N ALA A 88 -11.14 8.85 -20.02
CA ALA A 88 -12.53 9.17 -19.70
C ALA A 88 -12.66 9.74 -18.28
N PHE A 89 -11.87 9.25 -17.33
CA PHE A 89 -11.87 9.77 -15.97
C PHE A 89 -11.21 11.14 -15.87
N PHE A 90 -10.16 11.40 -16.65
CA PHE A 90 -9.56 12.72 -16.73
C PHE A 90 -10.56 13.74 -17.30
N ASP A 91 -11.27 13.38 -18.35
CA ASP A 91 -12.30 14.23 -18.94
C ASP A 91 -13.46 14.47 -17.98
N LEU A 92 -13.88 13.44 -17.26
CA LEU A 92 -14.96 13.56 -16.28
C LEU A 92 -14.57 14.50 -15.14
N GLU A 93 -13.36 14.40 -14.62
CA GLU A 93 -12.86 15.31 -13.59
C GLU A 93 -12.86 16.76 -14.10
N LYS A 94 -12.39 16.95 -15.32
CA LYS A 94 -12.29 18.27 -15.93
C LYS A 94 -13.66 18.90 -16.16
N GLU A 95 -14.66 18.11 -16.59
CA GLU A 95 -15.98 18.60 -16.92
C GLU A 95 -16.91 18.70 -15.72
N ASN A 96 -16.85 17.73 -14.80
CA ASN A 96 -17.83 17.57 -13.72
C ASN A 96 -17.25 17.72 -12.32
N GLY A 97 -15.92 17.82 -12.20
CA GLY A 97 -15.25 18.01 -10.94
C GLY A 97 -14.80 16.70 -10.27
N PHE A 98 -14.00 16.88 -9.23
CA PHE A 98 -13.34 15.76 -8.55
C PHE A 98 -14.32 14.78 -7.90
N PHE A 99 -15.33 15.30 -7.19
CA PHE A 99 -16.21 14.42 -6.41
C PHE A 99 -17.03 13.49 -7.31
N GLU A 100 -17.51 14.00 -8.42
CA GLU A 100 -18.30 13.19 -9.37
C GLU A 100 -17.40 12.14 -10.05
N MET A 101 -16.18 12.52 -10.39
CA MET A 101 -15.19 11.58 -10.93
C MET A 101 -14.88 10.51 -9.90
N ALA A 102 -14.67 10.89 -8.64
CA ALA A 102 -14.35 9.94 -7.57
C ALA A 102 -15.48 8.93 -7.35
N ASP A 103 -16.74 9.38 -7.37
CA ASP A 103 -17.88 8.48 -7.23
C ASP A 103 -17.93 7.45 -8.36
N SER A 104 -17.69 7.89 -9.59
CA SER A 104 -17.63 6.99 -10.74
C SER A 104 -16.46 6.01 -10.64
N LEU A 105 -15.35 6.47 -10.09
CA LEU A 105 -14.18 5.64 -9.88
C LEU A 105 -14.46 4.52 -8.89
N VAL A 106 -15.12 4.84 -7.77
CA VAL A 106 -15.51 3.85 -6.75
C VAL A 106 -16.37 2.77 -7.40
N GLU A 107 -17.35 3.16 -8.20
CA GLU A 107 -18.25 2.23 -8.87
C GLU A 107 -17.50 1.38 -9.90
N THR A 108 -16.68 1.99 -10.74
CA THR A 108 -15.96 1.29 -11.81
C THR A 108 -14.97 0.26 -11.27
N LEU A 109 -14.23 0.61 -10.22
CA LEU A 109 -13.24 -0.27 -9.61
C LEU A 109 -13.84 -1.19 -8.54
N GLY A 110 -15.09 -0.98 -8.16
CA GLY A 110 -15.73 -1.75 -7.11
C GLY A 110 -15.11 -1.52 -5.74
N LEU A 111 -14.68 -0.30 -5.45
CA LEU A 111 -13.93 0.00 -4.23
C LEU A 111 -14.75 -0.16 -2.95
N ASP A 112 -16.07 -0.21 -3.05
CA ASP A 112 -16.98 -0.48 -1.94
C ASP A 112 -17.13 -1.98 -1.65
N GLU A 113 -16.57 -2.84 -2.50
CA GLU A 113 -16.57 -4.28 -2.29
C GLU A 113 -15.36 -4.71 -1.48
N THR A 114 -15.49 -5.79 -0.70
CA THR A 114 -14.41 -6.33 0.13
C THR A 114 -13.89 -7.68 -0.38
N ASN A 115 -14.21 -8.02 -1.65
CA ASN A 115 -13.83 -9.28 -2.28
C ASN A 115 -13.22 -9.03 -3.67
N GLU A 116 -13.16 -10.05 -4.50
CA GLU A 116 -12.55 -9.97 -5.84
C GLU A 116 -13.29 -9.05 -6.82
N LEU A 117 -14.51 -8.60 -6.49
CA LEU A 117 -15.20 -7.57 -7.28
C LEU A 117 -14.54 -6.22 -7.15
N ASN A 118 -13.78 -5.99 -6.08
CA ASN A 118 -12.86 -4.87 -5.96
C ASN A 118 -11.65 -5.15 -6.84
N LEU A 119 -11.48 -4.36 -7.89
CA LEU A 119 -10.43 -4.62 -8.88
C LEU A 119 -9.01 -4.47 -8.31
N ILE A 120 -8.84 -3.63 -7.28
CA ILE A 120 -7.55 -3.50 -6.60
C ILE A 120 -7.25 -4.80 -5.84
N ILE A 121 -8.21 -5.30 -5.08
CA ILE A 121 -8.06 -6.57 -4.35
C ILE A 121 -7.80 -7.71 -5.33
N SER A 122 -8.56 -7.76 -6.43
CA SER A 122 -8.38 -8.78 -7.46
C SER A 122 -6.97 -8.76 -8.03
N ARG A 123 -6.45 -7.57 -8.33
CA ARG A 123 -5.09 -7.42 -8.87
C ARG A 123 -4.05 -7.90 -7.89
N ILE A 124 -4.19 -7.54 -6.61
CA ILE A 124 -3.25 -7.99 -5.56
C ILE A 124 -3.27 -9.50 -5.42
N LEU A 125 -4.45 -10.11 -5.46
CA LEU A 125 -4.59 -11.57 -5.35
C LEU A 125 -4.02 -12.33 -6.56
N GLN A 126 -3.87 -11.67 -7.71
CA GLN A 126 -3.26 -12.26 -8.90
C GLN A 126 -1.73 -12.32 -8.81
N GLU A 127 -1.12 -11.53 -7.93
CA GLU A 127 0.31 -11.56 -7.75
C GLU A 127 0.73 -12.85 -7.05
N ASP A 128 1.81 -13.46 -7.55
CA ASP A 128 2.35 -14.64 -6.91
C ASP A 128 3.25 -14.22 -5.76
N LEU A 129 2.77 -14.40 -4.54
CA LEU A 129 3.48 -14.03 -3.33
C LEU A 129 4.27 -15.19 -2.72
N THR A 130 4.29 -16.36 -3.36
CA THR A 130 4.97 -17.53 -2.80
C THR A 130 6.47 -17.33 -2.64
N ASP A 131 7.08 -16.62 -3.58
CA ASP A 131 8.51 -16.29 -3.53
C ASP A 131 8.83 -15.11 -2.61
N SER A 132 7.81 -14.52 -2.00
CA SER A 132 7.94 -13.33 -1.16
C SER A 132 7.91 -13.66 0.34
N VAL A 133 7.92 -14.90 0.67
CA VAL A 133 7.87 -15.38 2.05
C VAL A 133 9.26 -15.49 2.63
#